data_9032ff3d40a3ad478532d0d6bc0e401b
#
_entry.id   9032ff3d40a3ad478532d0d6bc0e401b
#
_cell.length_a   1.000
_cell.length_b   1.000
_cell.length_c   1.000
_cell.angle_alpha   90.00
_cell.angle_beta   90.00
_cell.angle_gamma   90.00
#
_symmetry.space_group_name_H-M   'P 1'
#
loop_
_entity.id
_entity.type
_entity.pdbx_description
1 polymer ?
#
loop_
_entity_poly.entity_id
_entity_poly.type
_entity_poly.pdbx_seq_one_letter_code
_entity_poly.pdbx_strand_id
1 'polypeptide(L)'
;MRRPGVGRGGSPAPPKRTREEAFAIALDAATAYRARAGHLEVPRGHVGTVVAADGWPEDVRIGVWVTTTRSRRAKLLAERIAALDAIGMRWT
;
A
#
# COMPACT_ATOMS: atom_id res chain seq x y z
N MET A 1 25.17 24.87 8.13
CA MET A 1 25.07 24.55 8.17
C MET A 1 24.79 24.14 8.00
N ARG A 2 24.51 23.95 7.85
CA ARG A 2 24.09 23.39 7.74
C ARG A 2 23.77 22.87 7.98
N ARG A 3 23.58 22.65 8.11
CA ARG A 3 23.23 21.97 8.48
C ARG A 3 23.05 21.30 8.79
N PRO A 4 23.01 21.23 8.95
CA PRO A 4 22.79 20.39 9.35
C PRO A 4 22.40 19.70 9.65
N GLY A 5 22.31 19.51 9.59
CA GLY A 5 21.95 18.91 9.74
C GLY A 5 21.47 18.65 10.18
N VAL A 6 21.29 18.85 10.16
CA VAL A 6 20.88 18.74 10.64
C VAL A 6 20.33 18.54 11.01
N GLY A 7 20.17 18.47 10.81
CA GLY A 7 19.80 18.27 11.21
C GLY A 7 19.18 18.09 11.32
N ARG A 8 18.99 18.12 10.98
CA ARG A 8 18.29 18.10 11.26
C ARG A 8 17.60 17.59 11.92
N GLY A 9 17.82 17.93 12.02
CA GLY A 9 17.45 16.96 12.89
C GLY A 9 16.36 16.26 12.79
N GLY A 10 16.33 16.34 12.37
CA GLY A 10 15.23 15.82 12.42
C GLY A 10 14.83 14.54 11.98
N SER A 11 13.82 14.44 11.28
CA SER A 11 13.32 13.16 10.89
C SER A 11 14.17 12.56 9.79
N PRO A 12 14.52 11.29 9.88
CA PRO A 12 15.15 10.63 8.77
C PRO A 12 14.21 10.57 7.58
N ALA A 13 14.76 10.54 6.38
CA ALA A 13 13.95 10.37 5.19
C ALA A 13 13.32 8.97 5.16
N PRO A 14 12.10 8.84 4.61
CA PRO A 14 11.50 7.52 4.45
C PRO A 14 12.38 6.63 3.58
N PRO A 15 12.45 5.32 3.87
CA PRO A 15 13.21 4.41 3.05
C PRO A 15 12.61 4.29 1.66
N LYS A 16 13.48 4.09 0.67
CA LYS A 16 13.01 3.80 -0.67
C LYS A 16 12.43 2.40 -0.71
N ARG A 17 11.33 2.25 -1.41
CA ARG A 17 10.66 0.97 -1.54
C ARG A 17 10.82 0.41 -2.94
N THR A 18 11.07 -0.89 -3.05
CA THR A 18 10.99 -1.58 -4.32
C THR A 18 9.50 -1.76 -4.68
N ARG A 19 9.23 -2.13 -5.94
CA ARG A 19 7.85 -2.40 -6.35
C ARG A 19 7.24 -3.53 -5.53
N GLU A 20 8.03 -4.54 -5.19
CA GLU A 20 7.58 -5.67 -4.40
C GLU A 20 7.21 -5.23 -2.99
N GLU A 21 8.05 -4.41 -2.38
CA GLU A 21 7.78 -3.88 -1.03
C GLU A 21 6.55 -2.99 -1.04
N ALA A 22 6.43 -2.12 -2.04
CA ALA A 22 5.27 -1.24 -2.16
C ALA A 22 3.99 -2.05 -2.34
N PHE A 23 4.05 -3.11 -3.15
CA PHE A 23 2.90 -3.99 -3.34
C PHE A 23 2.51 -4.69 -2.04
N ALA A 24 3.49 -5.21 -1.29
CA ALA A 24 3.23 -5.88 -0.02
C ALA A 24 2.59 -4.93 1.00
N ILE A 25 3.09 -3.71 1.08
CA ILE A 25 2.54 -2.68 1.98
C ILE A 25 1.10 -2.35 1.59
N ALA A 26 0.84 -2.15 0.30
CA ALA A 26 -0.50 -1.87 -0.18
C ALA A 26 -1.44 -3.05 0.06
N LEU A 27 -0.95 -4.27 -0.13
CA LEU A 27 -1.72 -5.47 0.11
C LEU A 27 -2.10 -5.60 1.59
N ASP A 28 -1.16 -5.29 2.48
CA ASP A 28 -1.43 -5.29 3.92
C ASP A 28 -2.51 -4.28 4.28
N ALA A 29 -2.44 -3.08 3.71
CA ALA A 29 -3.43 -2.04 3.95
C ALA A 29 -4.81 -2.48 3.44
N ALA A 30 -4.88 -3.09 2.27
CA ALA A 30 -6.12 -3.59 1.70
C ALA A 30 -6.68 -4.74 2.52
N THR A 31 -5.82 -5.63 3.02
CA THR A 31 -6.22 -6.73 3.88
C THR A 31 -6.85 -6.22 5.18
N ALA A 32 -6.22 -5.21 5.78
CA ALA A 32 -6.76 -4.61 7.00
C ALA A 32 -8.11 -3.94 6.74
N TYR A 33 -8.26 -3.27 5.59
CA TYR A 33 -9.52 -2.68 5.21
C TYR A 33 -10.60 -3.75 5.06
N ARG A 34 -10.28 -4.84 4.36
CA ARG A 34 -11.20 -5.96 4.16
C ARG A 34 -11.66 -6.55 5.50
N ALA A 35 -10.71 -6.69 6.43
CA ALA A 35 -11.02 -7.24 7.76
C ALA A 35 -11.99 -6.35 8.53
N ARG A 36 -11.90 -5.03 8.37
CA ARG A 36 -12.80 -4.11 9.06
C ARG A 36 -14.14 -3.96 8.36
N ALA A 37 -14.11 -3.81 7.04
CA ALA A 37 -15.29 -3.46 6.26
C ALA A 37 -16.04 -4.68 5.72
N GLY A 38 -15.38 -5.81 5.64
CA GLY A 38 -15.96 -7.03 5.07
C GLY A 38 -15.94 -7.10 3.55
N HIS A 39 -15.36 -6.11 2.90
CA HIS A 39 -15.27 -6.04 1.44
C HIS A 39 -14.10 -5.17 1.01
N LEU A 40 -13.78 -5.18 -0.28
CA LEU A 40 -12.73 -4.34 -0.86
C LEU A 40 -13.29 -3.28 -1.81
N GLU A 41 -14.50 -2.83 -1.57
CA GLU A 41 -15.09 -1.72 -2.32
C GLU A 41 -14.69 -0.42 -1.63
N VAL A 42 -13.45 -0.01 -1.87
CA VAL A 42 -12.82 1.10 -1.16
C VAL A 42 -13.18 2.42 -1.84
N PRO A 43 -13.67 3.42 -1.10
CA PRO A 43 -13.88 4.75 -1.68
C PRO A 43 -12.58 5.30 -2.25
N ARG A 44 -12.67 5.98 -3.36
CA ARG A 44 -11.48 6.44 -4.10
C ARG A 44 -10.55 7.31 -3.27
N GLY A 45 -11.09 8.09 -2.38
CA GLY A 45 -10.29 8.99 -1.53
C GLY A 45 -9.80 8.36 -0.24
N HIS A 46 -10.07 7.08 -0.02
CA HIS A 46 -9.70 6.44 1.25
C HIS A 46 -8.21 6.20 1.36
N VAL A 47 -7.65 6.59 2.49
CA VAL A 47 -6.23 6.38 2.82
C VAL A 47 -6.13 5.57 4.09
N GLY A 48 -5.29 4.53 4.07
CA GLY A 48 -5.01 3.74 5.25
C GLY A 48 -3.53 3.83 5.61
N THR A 49 -3.21 3.69 6.89
CA THR A 49 -1.83 3.69 7.36
C THR A 49 -1.47 2.30 7.85
N VAL A 50 -0.34 1.79 7.41
CA VAL A 50 0.19 0.51 7.90
C VAL A 50 1.63 0.71 8.33
N VAL A 51 2.09 -0.15 9.25
CA VAL A 51 3.49 -0.16 9.66
C VAL A 51 4.20 -1.25 8.87
N ALA A 52 5.19 -0.86 8.09
CA ALA A 52 5.97 -1.79 7.28
C ALA A 52 6.86 -2.69 8.16
N ALA A 53 7.43 -3.71 7.56
CA ALA A 53 8.28 -4.68 8.29
C ALA A 53 9.46 -4.02 8.98
N ASP A 54 9.94 -2.89 8.47
CA ASP A 54 11.04 -2.14 9.09
C ASP A 54 10.57 -1.18 10.20
N GLY A 55 9.29 -1.22 10.55
CA GLY A 55 8.72 -0.35 11.57
C GLY A 55 8.33 1.04 11.10
N TRP A 56 8.51 1.33 9.82
CA TRP A 56 8.21 2.66 9.28
C TRP A 56 6.73 2.76 8.89
N PRO A 57 6.00 3.80 9.33
CA PRO A 57 4.61 3.96 8.94
C PRO A 57 4.50 4.41 7.48
N GLU A 58 3.55 3.84 6.77
CA GLU A 58 3.29 4.16 5.37
C GLU A 58 1.82 4.47 5.18
N ASP A 59 1.53 5.58 4.52
CA ASP A 59 0.17 5.93 4.14
C ASP A 59 -0.09 5.35 2.75
N VAL A 60 -1.17 4.59 2.64
CA VAL A 60 -1.53 3.95 1.38
C VAL A 60 -2.86 4.51 0.90
N ARG A 61 -2.87 5.04 -0.31
CA ARG A 61 -4.13 5.47 -0.96
C ARG A 61 -4.84 4.23 -1.48
N ILE A 62 -5.51 3.54 -0.59
CA ILE A 62 -6.09 2.22 -0.88
C ILE A 62 -7.10 2.31 -2.02
N GLY A 63 -7.95 3.33 -2.01
CA GLY A 63 -8.96 3.50 -3.04
C GLY A 63 -8.37 3.63 -4.44
N VAL A 64 -7.37 4.48 -4.58
CA VAL A 64 -6.67 4.67 -5.85
C VAL A 64 -5.92 3.40 -6.23
N TRP A 65 -5.25 2.79 -5.26
CA TRP A 65 -4.48 1.56 -5.50
C TRP A 65 -5.36 0.42 -6.00
N VAL A 66 -6.51 0.22 -5.38
CA VAL A 66 -7.45 -0.84 -5.80
C VAL A 66 -7.91 -0.58 -7.23
N THR A 67 -8.31 0.65 -7.53
CA THR A 67 -8.79 1.01 -8.86
C THR A 67 -7.71 0.81 -9.93
N THR A 68 -6.50 1.30 -9.64
CA THR A 68 -5.38 1.18 -10.58
C THR A 68 -4.99 -0.28 -10.79
N THR A 69 -4.92 -1.04 -9.70
CA THR A 69 -4.55 -2.46 -9.76
C THR A 69 -5.57 -3.25 -10.59
N ARG A 70 -6.85 -2.96 -10.39
CA ARG A 70 -7.92 -3.58 -11.17
C ARG A 70 -7.76 -3.33 -12.66
N SER A 71 -7.46 -2.09 -13.01
CA SER A 71 -7.26 -1.70 -14.40
C SER A 71 -6.04 -2.36 -15.05
N ARG A 72 -5.08 -2.76 -14.21
CA ARG A 72 -3.84 -3.35 -14.69
C ARG A 72 -3.81 -4.89 -14.57
N ARG A 73 -4.93 -5.51 -14.37
CA ARG A 73 -4.99 -6.95 -14.15
C ARG A 73 -4.18 -7.76 -15.19
N ALA A 74 -4.30 -7.40 -16.45
CA ALA A 74 -3.61 -8.11 -17.53
C ALA A 74 -2.09 -8.01 -17.46
N LYS A 75 -1.57 -7.04 -16.72
CA LYS A 75 -0.13 -6.82 -16.58
C LYS A 75 0.42 -7.32 -15.25
N LEU A 76 -0.43 -7.85 -14.39
CA LEU A 76 -0.01 -8.35 -13.09
C LEU A 76 0.53 -9.76 -13.20
N LEU A 77 1.51 -10.07 -12.35
CA LEU A 77 1.98 -11.44 -12.21
C LEU A 77 0.87 -12.32 -11.62
N ALA A 78 0.84 -13.57 -12.06
CA ALA A 78 -0.18 -14.51 -11.59
C ALA A 78 -0.20 -14.62 -10.06
N GLU A 79 0.96 -14.63 -9.43
CA GLU A 79 1.04 -14.70 -7.97
C GLU A 79 0.42 -13.48 -7.28
N ARG A 80 0.51 -12.31 -7.90
CA ARG A 80 -0.12 -11.09 -7.37
C ARG A 80 -1.62 -11.13 -7.54
N ILE A 81 -2.08 -11.63 -8.67
CA ILE A 81 -3.52 -11.82 -8.89
C ILE A 81 -4.08 -12.78 -7.86
N ALA A 82 -3.39 -13.90 -7.61
CA ALA A 82 -3.82 -14.86 -6.61
C ALA A 82 -3.88 -14.26 -5.20
N ALA A 83 -2.89 -13.45 -4.84
CA ALA A 83 -2.87 -12.79 -3.54
C ALA A 83 -4.04 -11.83 -3.37
N LEU A 84 -4.38 -11.10 -4.44
CA LEU A 84 -5.50 -10.17 -4.43
C LEU A 84 -6.84 -10.90 -4.38
N ASP A 85 -6.96 -12.00 -5.11
CA ASP A 85 -8.15 -12.85 -5.06
C ASP A 85 -8.38 -13.39 -3.65
N ALA A 86 -7.29 -13.72 -2.95
CA ALA A 86 -7.37 -14.26 -1.59
C ALA A 86 -7.98 -13.27 -0.60
N ILE A 87 -7.83 -11.97 -0.85
CA ILE A 87 -8.42 -10.95 0.01
C ILE A 87 -9.73 -10.41 -0.55
N GLY A 88 -10.25 -11.03 -1.60
CA GLY A 88 -11.56 -10.70 -2.13
C GLY A 88 -11.61 -9.54 -3.11
N MET A 89 -10.53 -9.32 -3.85
CA MET A 89 -10.50 -8.26 -4.87
C MET A 89 -11.58 -8.50 -5.92
N ARG A 90 -12.34 -7.47 -6.22
CA ARG A 90 -13.36 -7.52 -7.27
C ARG A 90 -12.76 -6.94 -8.55
N TRP A 91 -12.67 -7.79 -9.57
CA TRP A 91 -12.01 -7.41 -10.83
C TRP A 91 -12.95 -6.71 -11.82
N THR A 92 -14.23 -6.79 -11.58
CA THR A 92 -15.23 -6.16 -12.44
C THR A 92 -16.10 -5.18 -11.69
#